data_f0f2f5b0e1dc408154791533ab3187ac
#
_entry.id   f0f2f5b0e1dc408154791533ab3187ac
#
_cell.length_a   1.000
_cell.length_b   1.000
_cell.length_c   1.000
_cell.angle_alpha   90.00
_cell.angle_beta   90.00
_cell.angle_gamma   90.00
#
_symmetry.space_group_name_H-M   'P 1'
#
loop_
_entity.id
_entity.type
_entity.pdbx_description
1 polymer ?
#
loop_
_entity_poly.entity_id
_entity_poly.type
_entity_poly.pdbx_seq_one_letter_code
_entity_poly.pdbx_strand_id
1 'polypeptide(L)'
;MQKEILASQNLDPNSVADHCKGPLPDRKKHWDQKHMCQHMINSFPLDWARSCQNIFLIRHPARVIASYAAKREEPTLEDIGFLQQCSIFDKFGGTVIDSSDILQNPKHLLSKLCKAIDLPFDDVMLNWPAGGHKSDGVWAKHWYGSVWKSTQFSGEDTPLPVLSDKMSELCQKALPFYEKLRQHSL
;
A
#
# COMPACT_ATOMS: atom_id res chain seq x y z
N MET A 1 -11.51 -1.15 18.59
CA MET A 1 -10.60 -1.22 17.44
C MET A 1 -9.14 -1.04 17.85
N GLN A 2 -8.65 0.15 18.24
CA GLN A 2 -7.23 0.39 18.51
C GLN A 2 -6.62 -0.58 19.55
N LYS A 3 -7.25 -0.77 20.69
CA LYS A 3 -6.78 -1.71 21.75
C LYS A 3 -6.65 -3.15 21.24
N GLU A 4 -7.59 -3.60 20.42
CA GLU A 4 -7.60 -4.95 19.84
C GLU A 4 -6.44 -5.12 18.84
N ILE A 5 -6.20 -4.11 18.00
CA ILE A 5 -5.09 -4.14 17.04
C ILE A 5 -3.75 -4.15 17.79
N LEU A 6 -3.56 -3.25 18.76
CA LEU A 6 -2.31 -3.20 19.54
C LEU A 6 -2.03 -4.52 20.30
N ALA A 7 -3.07 -5.16 20.84
CA ALA A 7 -2.93 -6.44 21.54
C ALA A 7 -2.57 -7.61 20.61
N SER A 8 -2.85 -7.48 19.31
CA SER A 8 -2.59 -8.52 18.29
C SER A 8 -1.25 -8.38 17.57
N GLN A 9 -0.51 -7.29 17.81
CA GLN A 9 0.72 -6.97 17.08
C GLN A 9 1.93 -6.94 18.00
N ASN A 10 3.08 -7.27 17.43
CA ASN A 10 4.37 -6.99 18.09
C ASN A 10 4.64 -5.48 18.01
N LEU A 11 4.91 -4.85 19.14
CA LEU A 11 5.14 -3.41 19.25
C LEU A 11 6.63 -3.04 19.29
N ASP A 12 7.53 -4.03 19.39
CA ASP A 12 8.97 -3.76 19.32
C ASP A 12 9.44 -3.68 17.86
N PRO A 13 9.87 -2.50 17.39
CA PRO A 13 10.27 -2.30 16.00
C PRO A 13 11.50 -3.13 15.59
N ASN A 14 12.41 -3.43 16.52
CA ASN A 14 13.58 -4.26 16.21
C ASN A 14 13.16 -5.71 15.99
N SER A 15 12.32 -6.24 16.87
CA SER A 15 11.77 -7.60 16.72
C SER A 15 10.94 -7.74 15.42
N VAL A 16 10.17 -6.72 15.02
CA VAL A 16 9.44 -6.69 13.74
C VAL A 16 10.41 -6.69 12.57
N ALA A 17 11.45 -5.85 12.59
CA ALA A 17 12.46 -5.79 11.54
C ALA A 17 13.25 -7.11 11.41
N ASP A 18 13.57 -7.75 12.51
CA ASP A 18 14.23 -9.06 12.52
C ASP A 18 13.33 -10.14 11.91
N HIS A 19 12.03 -10.09 12.18
CA HIS A 19 11.07 -10.98 11.54
C HIS A 19 10.97 -10.72 10.02
N CYS A 20 10.92 -9.47 9.58
CA CYS A 20 10.82 -9.10 8.15
C CYS A 20 12.01 -9.62 7.32
N LYS A 21 13.20 -9.73 7.90
CA LYS A 21 14.41 -10.29 7.24
C LYS A 21 14.64 -11.76 7.56
N GLY A 22 13.73 -12.39 8.29
CA GLY A 22 13.82 -13.80 8.67
C GLY A 22 13.67 -14.76 7.48
N PRO A 23 13.77 -16.07 7.75
CA PRO A 23 13.62 -17.09 6.70
C PRO A 23 12.21 -17.07 6.12
N LEU A 24 12.10 -17.49 4.86
CA LEU A 24 10.81 -17.60 4.18
C LEU A 24 9.87 -18.55 4.96
N PRO A 25 8.61 -18.12 5.23
CA PRO A 25 7.65 -18.96 5.93
C PRO A 25 7.36 -20.25 5.16
N ASP A 26 7.10 -21.35 5.86
CA ASP A 26 6.61 -22.61 5.31
C ASP A 26 7.38 -23.14 4.09
N ARG A 27 8.67 -22.85 3.98
CA ARG A 27 9.53 -23.22 2.84
C ARG A 27 9.00 -22.69 1.49
N LYS A 28 8.24 -21.59 1.51
CA LYS A 28 7.78 -20.93 0.29
C LYS A 28 8.95 -20.27 -0.45
N LYS A 29 8.79 -20.09 -1.77
CA LYS A 29 9.82 -19.43 -2.59
C LYS A 29 9.78 -17.91 -2.48
N HIS A 30 8.61 -17.36 -2.13
CA HIS A 30 8.36 -15.93 -2.06
C HIS A 30 7.53 -15.62 -0.81
N TRP A 31 7.77 -14.46 -0.24
CA TRP A 31 7.02 -13.90 0.87
C TRP A 31 6.66 -12.44 0.55
N ASP A 32 5.40 -12.20 0.27
CA ASP A 32 4.87 -10.85 0.12
C ASP A 32 4.61 -10.22 1.49
N GLN A 33 5.16 -9.01 1.68
CA GLN A 33 5.02 -8.24 2.91
C GLN A 33 4.40 -6.89 2.58
N LYS A 34 3.16 -6.66 3.03
CA LYS A 34 2.49 -5.38 2.88
C LYS A 34 2.77 -4.47 4.07
N HIS A 35 3.40 -3.35 3.82
CA HIS A 35 3.68 -2.31 4.79
C HIS A 35 2.96 -1.00 4.46
N MET A 36 2.48 -0.30 5.49
CA MET A 36 1.87 1.02 5.34
C MET A 36 2.92 2.08 5.66
N CYS A 37 3.24 2.94 4.68
CA CYS A 37 4.34 3.91 4.79
C CYS A 37 4.18 4.89 5.96
N GLN A 38 2.93 5.29 6.29
CA GLN A 38 2.67 6.16 7.46
C GLN A 38 3.06 5.52 8.80
N HIS A 39 3.26 4.20 8.87
CA HIS A 39 3.74 3.53 10.06
C HIS A 39 5.27 3.47 10.14
N MET A 40 5.97 3.84 9.06
CA MET A 40 7.43 3.85 8.99
C MET A 40 7.99 5.18 9.51
N ILE A 41 8.00 5.33 10.84
CA ILE A 41 8.54 6.52 11.49
C ILE A 41 10.06 6.47 11.58
N ASN A 42 10.70 7.64 11.71
CA ASN A 42 12.16 7.80 11.61
C ASN A 42 12.99 6.94 12.58
N SER A 43 12.41 6.54 13.72
CA SER A 43 13.08 5.69 14.71
C SER A 43 13.06 4.20 14.38
N PHE A 44 12.31 3.78 13.35
CA PHE A 44 12.19 2.36 13.02
C PHE A 44 13.35 1.91 12.13
N PRO A 45 13.92 0.71 12.40
CA PRO A 45 14.97 0.14 11.57
C PRO A 45 14.38 -0.32 10.24
N LEU A 46 14.83 0.28 9.13
CA LEU A 46 14.35 -0.02 7.78
C LEU A 46 15.40 -0.69 6.89
N ASP A 47 16.62 -0.93 7.37
CA ASP A 47 17.71 -1.45 6.54
C ASP A 47 17.47 -2.86 6.00
N TRP A 48 16.55 -3.61 6.59
CA TRP A 48 16.07 -4.90 6.07
C TRP A 48 15.47 -4.78 4.67
N ALA A 49 14.89 -3.62 4.32
CA ALA A 49 14.31 -3.37 2.99
C ALA A 49 15.36 -3.43 1.86
N ARG A 50 16.66 -3.31 2.16
CA ARG A 50 17.74 -3.47 1.16
C ARG A 50 17.84 -4.89 0.60
N SER A 51 17.38 -5.89 1.35
CA SER A 51 17.37 -7.29 0.94
C SER A 51 16.05 -7.70 0.25
N CYS A 52 15.11 -6.78 0.10
CA CYS A 52 13.80 -7.01 -0.50
C CYS A 52 13.70 -6.39 -1.89
N GLN A 53 12.82 -6.93 -2.70
CA GLN A 53 12.34 -6.23 -3.89
C GLN A 53 11.21 -5.29 -3.48
N ASN A 54 11.50 -3.99 -3.45
CA ASN A 54 10.55 -2.99 -2.98
C ASN A 54 9.58 -2.60 -4.09
N ILE A 55 8.29 -2.59 -3.75
CA ILE A 55 7.22 -2.15 -4.65
C ILE A 55 6.47 -1.01 -3.97
N PHE A 56 6.32 0.09 -4.68
CA PHE A 56 5.60 1.27 -4.21
C PHE A 56 4.29 1.41 -4.96
N LEU A 57 3.19 1.03 -4.31
CA LEU A 57 1.85 1.29 -4.82
C LEU A 57 1.48 2.74 -4.48
N ILE A 58 1.34 3.58 -5.50
CA ILE A 58 0.90 4.95 -5.35
C ILE A 58 -0.57 5.10 -5.75
N ARG A 59 -1.19 6.15 -5.24
CA ARG A 59 -2.55 6.55 -5.57
C ARG A 59 -2.69 8.05 -5.49
N HIS A 60 -3.48 8.65 -6.39
CA HIS A 60 -3.68 10.10 -6.40
C HIS A 60 -4.11 10.62 -5.01
N PRO A 61 -3.48 11.71 -4.47
CA PRO A 61 -3.71 12.18 -3.12
C PRO A 61 -5.18 12.46 -2.80
N ALA A 62 -5.94 13.05 -3.74
CA ALA A 62 -7.36 13.31 -3.54
C ALA A 62 -8.15 12.03 -3.17
N ARG A 63 -7.82 10.89 -3.81
CA ARG A 63 -8.49 9.61 -3.52
C ARG A 63 -8.10 9.05 -2.16
N VAL A 64 -6.82 9.21 -1.77
CA VAL A 64 -6.33 8.76 -0.47
C VAL A 64 -6.98 9.58 0.64
N ILE A 65 -6.99 10.90 0.51
CA ILE A 65 -7.58 11.84 1.47
C ILE A 65 -9.07 11.57 1.64
N ALA A 66 -9.83 11.46 0.54
CA ALA A 66 -11.27 11.17 0.61
C ALA A 66 -11.56 9.83 1.28
N SER A 67 -10.78 8.79 0.98
CA SER A 67 -10.92 7.47 1.61
C SER A 67 -10.58 7.50 3.10
N TYR A 68 -9.58 8.27 3.49
CA TYR A 68 -9.15 8.41 4.87
C TYR A 68 -10.17 9.20 5.69
N ALA A 69 -10.63 10.34 5.18
CA ALA A 69 -11.61 11.21 5.79
C ALA A 69 -12.97 10.54 6.00
N ALA A 70 -13.35 9.59 5.15
CA ALA A 70 -14.56 8.78 5.36
C ALA A 70 -14.50 7.89 6.63
N LYS A 71 -13.32 7.70 7.21
CA LYS A 71 -13.10 6.83 8.38
C LYS A 71 -12.51 7.57 9.58
N ARG A 72 -11.84 8.69 9.36
CA ARG A 72 -11.23 9.55 10.37
C ARG A 72 -11.46 11.00 9.99
N GLU A 73 -11.80 11.81 10.96
CA GLU A 73 -11.87 13.25 10.79
C GLU A 73 -10.44 13.82 10.65
N GLU A 74 -10.26 14.77 9.73
CA GLU A 74 -9.06 15.60 9.59
C GLU A 74 -7.71 14.87 9.50
N PRO A 75 -7.42 14.16 8.37
CA PRO A 75 -6.10 13.57 8.16
C PRO A 75 -5.00 14.63 8.02
N THR A 76 -3.80 14.34 8.52
CA THR A 76 -2.59 15.14 8.31
C THR A 76 -1.75 14.59 7.16
N LEU A 77 -0.69 15.30 6.76
CA LEU A 77 0.24 14.84 5.73
C LEU A 77 0.98 13.57 6.17
N GLU A 78 1.30 13.46 7.45
CA GLU A 78 1.93 12.29 8.05
C GLU A 78 1.00 11.08 8.06
N ASP A 79 -0.30 11.28 8.32
CA ASP A 79 -1.30 10.20 8.34
C ASP A 79 -1.50 9.54 6.97
N ILE A 80 -1.35 10.30 5.89
CA ILE A 80 -1.54 9.78 4.52
C ILE A 80 -0.26 9.23 3.88
N GLY A 81 0.90 9.37 4.53
CA GLY A 81 2.13 8.64 4.27
C GLY A 81 2.92 8.99 3.01
N PHE A 82 2.58 10.06 2.29
CA PHE A 82 3.28 10.42 1.04
C PHE A 82 4.73 10.82 1.25
N LEU A 83 5.00 11.58 2.31
CA LEU A 83 6.35 12.00 2.68
C LEU A 83 7.22 10.78 3.01
N GLN A 84 6.69 9.87 3.84
CA GLN A 84 7.39 8.65 4.24
C GLN A 84 7.63 7.74 3.03
N GLN A 85 6.65 7.61 2.13
CA GLN A 85 6.78 6.80 0.93
C GLN A 85 7.90 7.30 0.01
N CYS A 86 7.99 8.60 -0.22
CA CYS A 86 9.09 9.21 -0.96
C CYS A 86 10.44 9.01 -0.28
N SER A 87 10.52 9.21 1.04
CA SER A 87 11.76 9.03 1.80
C SER A 87 12.28 7.58 1.72
N ILE A 88 11.37 6.60 1.78
CA ILE A 88 11.71 5.18 1.65
C ILE A 88 12.19 4.88 0.22
N PHE A 89 11.50 5.42 -0.79
CA PHE A 89 11.90 5.28 -2.19
C PHE A 89 13.28 5.88 -2.46
N ASP A 90 13.55 7.09 -1.98
CA ASP A 90 14.85 7.73 -2.12
C ASP A 90 15.99 6.92 -1.47
N LYS A 91 15.70 6.26 -0.35
CA LYS A 91 16.71 5.48 0.40
C LYS A 91 16.98 4.09 -0.22
N PHE A 92 15.96 3.42 -0.74
CA PHE A 92 16.05 2.01 -1.11
C PHE A 92 15.79 1.74 -2.59
N GLY A 93 15.16 2.67 -3.30
CA GLY A 93 14.67 2.41 -4.65
C GLY A 93 13.57 1.36 -4.71
N GLY A 94 13.14 1.03 -5.91
CA GLY A 94 12.17 -0.02 -6.15
C GLY A 94 11.26 0.26 -7.35
N THR A 95 10.31 -0.62 -7.60
CA THR A 95 9.33 -0.52 -8.67
C THR A 95 8.13 0.29 -8.20
N VAL A 96 7.76 1.33 -8.95
CA VAL A 96 6.58 2.13 -8.66
C VAL A 96 5.43 1.69 -9.57
N ILE A 97 4.22 1.60 -9.02
CA ILE A 97 3.01 1.23 -9.74
C ILE A 97 1.84 2.09 -9.26
N ASP A 98 1.07 2.66 -10.19
CA ASP A 98 -0.09 3.49 -9.85
C ASP A 98 -1.38 2.67 -9.83
N SER A 99 -2.20 2.87 -8.82
CA SER A 99 -3.48 2.18 -8.67
C SER A 99 -4.46 2.48 -9.80
N SER A 100 -4.41 3.68 -10.40
CA SER A 100 -5.25 4.06 -11.53
C SER A 100 -4.88 3.27 -12.78
N ASP A 101 -3.58 3.09 -13.03
CA ASP A 101 -3.10 2.33 -14.17
C ASP A 101 -3.43 0.83 -14.02
N ILE A 102 -3.37 0.30 -12.78
CA ILE A 102 -3.83 -1.08 -12.51
C ILE A 102 -5.32 -1.22 -12.87
N LEU A 103 -6.16 -0.27 -12.47
CA LEU A 103 -7.60 -0.35 -12.72
C LEU A 103 -7.93 -0.25 -14.21
N GLN A 104 -7.18 0.54 -14.99
CA GLN A 104 -7.38 0.68 -16.43
C GLN A 104 -7.03 -0.60 -17.21
N ASN A 105 -5.93 -1.25 -16.87
CA ASN A 105 -5.50 -2.47 -17.55
C ASN A 105 -4.76 -3.42 -16.58
N PRO A 106 -5.50 -4.13 -15.71
CA PRO A 106 -4.91 -4.95 -14.65
C PRO A 106 -3.93 -6.01 -15.18
N LYS A 107 -4.32 -6.74 -16.23
CA LYS A 107 -3.49 -7.80 -16.81
C LYS A 107 -2.16 -7.26 -17.35
N HIS A 108 -2.21 -6.19 -18.11
CA HIS A 108 -1.00 -5.59 -18.68
C HIS A 108 -0.06 -5.08 -17.59
N LEU A 109 -0.60 -4.31 -16.63
CA LEU A 109 0.25 -3.68 -15.62
C LEU A 109 0.80 -4.68 -14.61
N LEU A 110 0.01 -5.67 -14.18
CA LEU A 110 0.50 -6.73 -13.31
C LEU A 110 1.53 -7.63 -14.01
N SER A 111 1.37 -7.88 -15.32
CA SER A 111 2.40 -8.59 -16.10
C SER A 111 3.72 -7.81 -16.17
N LYS A 112 3.65 -6.47 -16.36
CA LYS A 112 4.85 -5.60 -16.29
C LYS A 112 5.50 -5.63 -14.91
N LEU A 113 4.68 -5.53 -13.85
CA LEU A 113 5.17 -5.61 -12.47
C LEU A 113 5.86 -6.94 -12.20
N CYS A 114 5.21 -8.06 -12.53
CA CYS A 114 5.79 -9.39 -12.34
C CYS A 114 7.13 -9.55 -13.08
N LYS A 115 7.21 -9.05 -14.31
CA LYS A 115 8.46 -9.02 -15.06
C LYS A 115 9.55 -8.17 -14.39
N ALA A 116 9.17 -7.01 -13.85
CA ALA A 116 10.12 -6.10 -13.18
C ALA A 116 10.70 -6.67 -11.88
N ILE A 117 9.97 -7.58 -11.22
CA ILE A 117 10.37 -8.21 -9.96
C ILE A 117 10.75 -9.70 -10.12
N ASP A 118 10.95 -10.14 -11.35
CA ASP A 118 11.32 -11.52 -11.70
C ASP A 118 10.37 -12.58 -11.09
N LEU A 119 9.07 -12.33 -11.20
CA LEU A 119 8.02 -13.28 -10.84
C LEU A 119 7.21 -13.71 -12.08
N PRO A 120 6.76 -14.97 -12.15
CA PRO A 120 5.83 -15.38 -13.19
C PRO A 120 4.47 -14.70 -12.97
N PHE A 121 3.90 -14.13 -14.04
CA PHE A 121 2.52 -13.68 -14.01
C PHE A 121 1.56 -14.88 -14.14
N ASP A 122 0.47 -14.86 -13.37
CA ASP A 122 -0.60 -15.85 -13.44
C ASP A 122 -1.96 -15.13 -13.53
N ASP A 123 -2.83 -15.56 -14.43
CA ASP A 123 -4.17 -14.98 -14.61
C ASP A 123 -5.04 -15.11 -13.35
N VAL A 124 -4.74 -16.03 -12.43
CA VAL A 124 -5.38 -16.13 -11.11
C VAL A 124 -5.25 -14.85 -10.27
N MET A 125 -4.24 -14.02 -10.55
CA MET A 125 -4.03 -12.72 -9.90
C MET A 125 -5.12 -11.70 -10.23
N LEU A 126 -5.93 -11.95 -11.27
CA LEU A 126 -6.96 -11.02 -11.73
C LEU A 126 -8.32 -11.22 -11.07
N ASN A 127 -8.54 -12.38 -10.45
CA ASN A 127 -9.82 -12.75 -9.87
C ASN A 127 -9.63 -13.44 -8.51
N TRP A 128 -10.56 -13.22 -7.60
CA TRP A 128 -10.58 -13.83 -6.26
C TRP A 128 -12.00 -14.11 -5.78
N PRO A 129 -12.19 -15.07 -4.88
CA PRO A 129 -13.52 -15.34 -4.32
C PRO A 129 -13.98 -14.17 -3.44
N ALA A 130 -15.29 -13.88 -3.46
CA ALA A 130 -15.89 -12.94 -2.51
C ALA A 130 -15.74 -13.45 -1.07
N GLY A 131 -15.69 -12.52 -0.12
CA GLY A 131 -15.62 -12.83 1.30
C GLY A 131 -14.23 -12.58 1.91
N GLY A 132 -14.12 -12.83 3.22
CA GLY A 132 -12.88 -12.73 3.95
C GLY A 132 -12.03 -14.00 3.88
N HIS A 133 -10.78 -13.90 4.22
CA HIS A 133 -9.86 -15.03 4.31
C HIS A 133 -9.52 -15.32 5.79
N LYS A 134 -9.30 -16.59 6.12
CA LYS A 134 -8.94 -17.02 7.49
C LYS A 134 -7.66 -16.38 8.04
N SER A 135 -6.80 -15.88 7.15
CA SER A 135 -5.56 -15.16 7.52
C SER A 135 -5.74 -13.65 7.62
N ASP A 136 -6.96 -13.13 7.43
CA ASP A 136 -7.21 -11.70 7.63
C ASP A 136 -6.96 -11.34 9.09
N GLY A 137 -6.23 -10.25 9.31
CA GLY A 137 -5.96 -9.76 10.65
C GLY A 137 -7.20 -9.13 11.31
N VAL A 138 -7.14 -8.90 12.61
CA VAL A 138 -8.23 -8.31 13.42
C VAL A 138 -8.74 -6.96 12.90
N TRP A 139 -7.93 -6.25 12.14
CA TRP A 139 -8.28 -4.98 11.49
C TRP A 139 -9.20 -5.13 10.28
N ALA A 140 -9.24 -6.31 9.64
CA ALA A 140 -9.91 -6.52 8.36
C ALA A 140 -11.41 -6.17 8.42
N LYS A 141 -12.11 -6.52 9.48
CA LYS A 141 -13.52 -6.16 9.70
C LYS A 141 -13.80 -4.65 9.67
N HIS A 142 -12.77 -3.83 9.90
CA HIS A 142 -12.88 -2.37 9.90
C HIS A 142 -12.50 -1.74 8.55
N TRP A 143 -11.67 -2.44 7.75
CA TRP A 143 -11.05 -1.88 6.55
C TRP A 143 -11.42 -2.59 5.25
N TYR A 144 -11.72 -3.90 5.28
CA TYR A 144 -11.83 -4.74 4.09
C TYR A 144 -13.26 -4.92 3.57
N GLY A 145 -14.23 -4.15 4.05
CA GLY A 145 -15.63 -4.32 3.65
C GLY A 145 -15.91 -4.21 2.14
N SER A 146 -15.19 -3.35 1.42
CA SER A 146 -15.26 -3.27 -0.05
C SER A 146 -14.49 -4.40 -0.71
N VAL A 147 -13.32 -4.78 -0.16
CA VAL A 147 -12.50 -5.89 -0.68
C VAL A 147 -13.27 -7.20 -0.58
N TRP A 148 -13.92 -7.48 0.54
CA TRP A 148 -14.72 -8.70 0.72
C TRP A 148 -15.92 -8.82 -0.23
N LYS A 149 -16.38 -7.69 -0.77
CA LYS A 149 -17.49 -7.67 -1.76
C LYS A 149 -17.00 -7.80 -3.19
N SER A 150 -15.70 -7.60 -3.44
CA SER A 150 -15.12 -7.66 -4.77
C SER A 150 -14.68 -9.08 -5.14
N THR A 151 -14.62 -9.35 -6.44
CA THR A 151 -14.12 -10.61 -7.00
C THR A 151 -13.09 -10.39 -8.11
N GLN A 152 -12.89 -9.13 -8.51
CA GLN A 152 -11.96 -8.72 -9.57
C GLN A 152 -11.67 -7.22 -9.44
N PHE A 153 -10.76 -6.71 -10.24
CA PHE A 153 -10.53 -5.29 -10.38
C PHE A 153 -11.74 -4.57 -10.98
N SER A 154 -12.05 -3.38 -10.52
CA SER A 154 -13.27 -2.63 -10.89
C SER A 154 -13.17 -1.87 -12.22
N GLY A 155 -12.27 -2.16 -13.08
CA GLY A 155 -12.23 -1.78 -14.51
C GLY A 155 -12.20 -0.29 -14.90
N GLU A 156 -12.66 0.65 -14.09
CA GLU A 156 -12.65 2.08 -14.44
C GLU A 156 -12.23 2.96 -13.28
N ASP A 157 -11.39 3.93 -13.59
CA ASP A 157 -11.03 4.99 -12.66
C ASP A 157 -12.11 6.08 -12.70
N THR A 158 -12.86 6.23 -11.63
CA THR A 158 -13.89 7.28 -11.51
C THR A 158 -13.25 8.66 -11.48
N PRO A 159 -13.98 9.76 -11.78
CA PRO A 159 -13.46 11.13 -11.59
C PRO A 159 -12.89 11.35 -10.19
N LEU A 160 -11.93 12.26 -10.06
CA LEU A 160 -11.37 12.58 -8.76
C LEU A 160 -12.47 13.09 -7.81
N PRO A 161 -12.43 12.70 -6.53
CA PRO A 161 -13.43 13.15 -5.57
C PRO A 161 -13.34 14.66 -5.36
N VAL A 162 -14.50 15.29 -5.15
CA VAL A 162 -14.56 16.69 -4.71
C VAL A 162 -14.15 16.73 -3.24
N LEU A 163 -13.19 17.57 -2.92
CA LEU A 163 -12.66 17.75 -1.57
C LEU A 163 -13.16 19.08 -0.99
N SER A 164 -13.29 19.17 0.34
CA SER A 164 -13.45 20.45 1.03
C SER A 164 -12.18 21.30 0.88
N ASP A 165 -12.26 22.60 1.15
CA ASP A 165 -11.12 23.52 1.04
C ASP A 165 -9.89 23.02 1.83
N LYS A 166 -10.11 22.64 3.08
CA LYS A 166 -9.06 22.11 3.96
C LYS A 166 -8.41 20.83 3.41
N MET A 167 -9.21 19.91 2.85
CA MET A 167 -8.71 18.69 2.23
C MET A 167 -8.00 18.96 0.90
N SER A 168 -8.45 19.99 0.16
CA SER A 168 -7.80 20.45 -1.07
C SER A 168 -6.41 21.03 -0.77
N GLU A 169 -6.25 21.81 0.29
CA GLU A 169 -4.94 22.28 0.74
C GLU A 169 -4.00 21.11 1.12
N LEU A 170 -4.51 20.11 1.83
CA LEU A 170 -3.75 18.91 2.14
C LEU A 170 -3.35 18.15 0.87
N CYS A 171 -4.26 18.05 -0.10
CA CYS A 171 -4.01 17.43 -1.38
C CYS A 171 -2.87 18.16 -2.13
N GLN A 172 -2.88 19.49 -2.17
CA GLN A 172 -1.81 20.28 -2.79
C GLN A 172 -0.45 20.04 -2.12
N LYS A 173 -0.41 19.88 -0.80
CA LYS A 173 0.82 19.55 -0.08
C LYS A 173 1.34 18.14 -0.39
N ALA A 174 0.46 17.18 -0.68
CA ALA A 174 0.82 15.81 -0.98
C ALA A 174 1.19 15.58 -2.47
N LEU A 175 0.66 16.40 -3.40
CA LEU A 175 0.86 16.24 -4.84
C LEU A 175 2.33 16.16 -5.25
N PRO A 176 3.27 17.01 -4.78
CA PRO A 176 4.67 16.95 -5.21
C PRO A 176 5.33 15.59 -4.92
N PHE A 177 4.96 14.93 -3.81
CA PHE A 177 5.48 13.61 -3.45
C PHE A 177 4.90 12.52 -4.36
N TYR A 178 3.60 12.59 -4.66
CA TYR A 178 2.94 11.70 -5.60
C TYR A 178 3.54 11.84 -7.00
N GLU A 179 3.65 13.06 -7.52
CA GLU A 179 4.19 13.35 -8.85
C GLU A 179 5.62 12.88 -9.01
N LYS A 180 6.46 13.07 -7.97
CA LYS A 180 7.82 12.54 -7.94
C LYS A 180 7.84 11.02 -8.15
N LEU A 181 7.03 10.28 -7.41
CA LEU A 181 6.97 8.82 -7.56
C LEU A 181 6.30 8.41 -8.88
N ARG A 182 5.29 9.16 -9.34
CA ARG A 182 4.59 8.90 -10.59
C ARG A 182 5.52 8.93 -11.81
N GLN A 183 6.57 9.76 -11.80
CA GLN A 183 7.59 9.81 -12.85
C GLN A 183 8.38 8.50 -12.99
N HIS A 184 8.39 7.67 -11.96
CA HIS A 184 9.08 6.37 -11.93
C HIS A 184 8.12 5.19 -12.11
N SER A 185 6.82 5.43 -12.34
CA SER A 185 5.86 4.31 -12.47
C SER A 185 6.02 3.55 -13.79
N LEU A 186 5.70 2.26 -13.74
CA LEU A 186 5.72 1.34 -14.90
C LEU A 186 4.79 1.80 -16.02
#